data_82be9d021691f0be3864c9e1b7488631
#
_entry.id   82be9d021691f0be3864c9e1b7488631
#
_cell.length_a   1.000
_cell.length_b   1.000
_cell.length_c   1.000
_cell.angle_alpha   90.00
_cell.angle_beta   90.00
_cell.angle_gamma   90.00
#
_symmetry.space_group_name_H-M   'P 1'
#
loop_
_entity.id
_entity.type
_entity.pdbx_description
1 polymer ?
#
loop_
_entity_poly.entity_id
_entity_poly.type
_entity_poly.pdbx_seq_one_letter_code
_entity_poly.pdbx_strand_id
1 'polypeptide(L)'
;MAEFGASGCVPCDMMQPILEKLKKKYPDQLNVVFVNVRENQMMAARFGIRAIPVQVFYDVKGKEVFRHQGFYGEIEVLKQIKKLGVN
;
A
#
# COMPACT_ATOMS: atom_id res chain seq x y z
N MET A 1 3.76 4.93 -0.81
CA MET A 1 3.14 3.63 -0.46
C MET A 1 2.35 3.09 -1.64
N ALA A 2 2.59 1.86 -1.98
CA ALA A 2 1.84 1.18 -3.04
C ALA A 2 1.02 0.05 -2.43
N GLU A 3 -0.25 -0.04 -2.82
CA GLU A 3 -1.16 -1.10 -2.41
C GLU A 3 -1.42 -1.99 -3.63
N PHE A 4 -1.01 -3.25 -3.55
CA PHE A 4 -1.28 -4.22 -4.61
C PHE A 4 -2.47 -5.07 -4.20
N GLY A 5 -3.52 -5.04 -5.00
CA GLY A 5 -4.76 -5.73 -4.68
C GLY A 5 -5.60 -6.01 -5.92
N ALA A 6 -6.85 -6.39 -5.71
CA ALA A 6 -7.79 -6.66 -6.79
C ALA A 6 -9.23 -6.53 -6.28
N SER A 7 -10.16 -6.39 -7.21
CA SER A 7 -11.60 -6.41 -6.89
C SER A 7 -12.01 -7.82 -6.50
N GLY A 8 -13.00 -7.94 -5.60
CA GLY A 8 -13.51 -9.22 -5.16
C GLY A 8 -12.63 -9.96 -4.16
N CYS A 9 -11.62 -9.28 -3.65
CA CYS A 9 -10.71 -9.77 -2.62
C CYS A 9 -11.13 -9.11 -1.31
N VAL A 10 -11.70 -9.84 -0.37
CA VAL A 10 -12.24 -9.27 0.87
C VAL A 10 -11.19 -8.46 1.65
N PRO A 11 -9.99 -8.98 1.95
CA PRO A 11 -9.00 -8.17 2.66
C PRO A 11 -8.51 -6.98 1.84
N CYS A 12 -8.53 -7.07 0.51
CA CYS A 12 -8.20 -5.92 -0.35
C CYS A 12 -9.26 -4.83 -0.21
N ASP A 13 -10.53 -5.23 -0.21
CA ASP A 13 -11.64 -4.29 -0.05
C ASP A 13 -11.60 -3.60 1.32
N MET A 14 -11.17 -4.31 2.34
CA MET A 14 -11.00 -3.76 3.69
C MET A 14 -9.91 -2.71 3.76
N MET A 15 -8.94 -2.75 2.86
CA MET A 15 -7.89 -1.75 2.80
C MET A 15 -8.37 -0.42 2.19
N GLN A 16 -9.40 -0.43 1.36
CA GLN A 16 -9.84 0.78 0.64
C GLN A 16 -10.16 1.96 1.56
N PRO A 17 -10.96 1.81 2.63
CA PRO A 17 -11.22 2.93 3.53
C PRO A 17 -9.94 3.47 4.18
N ILE A 18 -8.99 2.61 4.47
CA ILE A 18 -7.71 3.01 5.06
C ILE A 18 -6.93 3.87 4.07
N LEU A 19 -6.86 3.42 2.81
CA LEU A 19 -6.16 4.16 1.76
C LEU A 19 -6.80 5.54 1.54
N GLU A 20 -8.14 5.61 1.54
CA GLU A 20 -8.84 6.87 1.37
C GLU A 20 -8.56 7.85 2.52
N LYS A 21 -8.52 7.35 3.74
CA LYS A 21 -8.16 8.17 4.91
C LYS A 21 -6.75 8.71 4.80
N LEU A 22 -5.81 7.89 4.34
CA LEU A 22 -4.41 8.31 4.18
C LEU A 22 -4.28 9.41 3.13
N LYS A 23 -4.97 9.27 2.00
CA LYS A 23 -4.97 10.29 0.95
C LYS A 23 -5.49 11.62 1.45
N LYS A 24 -6.53 11.61 2.28
CA LYS A 24 -7.13 12.82 2.84
C LYS A 24 -6.26 13.43 3.92
N LYS A 25 -5.62 12.59 4.74
CA LYS A 25 -4.86 13.04 5.89
C LYS A 25 -3.47 13.58 5.52
N TYR A 26 -2.84 12.99 4.52
CA TYR A 26 -1.47 13.32 4.14
C TYR A 26 -1.33 13.63 2.64
N PRO A 27 -2.11 14.58 2.11
CA PRO A 27 -2.11 14.83 0.65
C PRO A 27 -0.76 15.29 0.10
N ASP A 28 0.03 15.99 0.93
CA ASP A 28 1.30 16.57 0.49
C ASP A 28 2.53 15.79 0.98
N GLN A 29 2.35 14.81 1.87
CA GLN A 29 3.45 14.09 2.48
C GLN A 29 3.54 12.64 2.06
N LEU A 30 2.41 12.03 1.68
CA LEU A 30 2.35 10.63 1.36
C LEU A 30 1.66 10.43 0.02
N ASN A 31 2.34 9.77 -0.89
CA ASN A 31 1.75 9.37 -2.16
C ASN A 31 1.22 7.94 -2.02
N VAL A 32 -0.09 7.77 -2.16
CA VAL A 32 -0.75 6.47 -2.04
C VAL A 32 -1.22 6.04 -3.43
N VAL A 33 -0.71 4.91 -3.89
CA VAL A 33 -1.03 4.38 -5.22
C VAL A 33 -1.63 2.98 -5.08
N PHE A 34 -2.74 2.74 -5.77
CA PHE A 34 -3.33 1.41 -5.84
C PHE A 34 -2.99 0.77 -7.18
N VAL A 35 -2.53 -0.48 -7.14
CA VAL A 35 -2.23 -1.26 -8.34
C VAL A 35 -3.11 -2.50 -8.35
N ASN A 36 -3.98 -2.60 -9.36
CA ASN A 36 -4.79 -3.79 -9.56
C ASN A 36 -3.92 -4.85 -10.26
N VAL A 37 -3.61 -5.92 -9.54
CA VAL A 37 -2.68 -6.94 -10.04
C VAL A 37 -3.23 -7.73 -11.21
N ARG A 38 -4.55 -7.83 -11.34
CA ARG A 38 -5.17 -8.54 -12.45
C ARG A 38 -5.05 -7.77 -13.76
N GLU A 39 -5.00 -6.44 -13.67
CA GLU A 39 -4.82 -5.55 -14.82
C GLU A 39 -3.36 -5.21 -15.08
N ASN A 40 -2.47 -5.50 -14.11
CA ASN A 40 -1.05 -5.14 -14.16
C ASN A 40 -0.18 -6.34 -13.78
N GLN A 41 -0.39 -7.46 -14.48
CA GLN A 41 0.27 -8.73 -14.13
C GLN A 41 1.80 -8.66 -14.22
N MET A 42 2.31 -7.97 -15.23
CA MET A 42 3.76 -7.84 -15.39
C MET A 42 4.38 -7.01 -14.26
N MET A 43 3.71 -5.94 -13.88
CA MET A 43 4.17 -5.11 -12.76
C MET A 43 4.17 -5.91 -11.46
N ALA A 44 3.08 -6.65 -11.21
CA ALA A 44 2.97 -7.49 -10.02
C ALA A 44 4.11 -8.51 -9.97
N ALA A 45 4.41 -9.14 -11.10
CA ALA A 45 5.52 -10.11 -11.19
C ALA A 45 6.86 -9.47 -10.90
N ARG A 46 7.11 -8.27 -11.46
CA ARG A 46 8.36 -7.53 -11.23
C ARG A 46 8.55 -7.18 -9.77
N PHE A 47 7.45 -6.85 -9.08
CA PHE A 47 7.50 -6.50 -7.66
C PHE A 47 7.44 -7.72 -6.75
N GLY A 48 7.40 -8.93 -7.33
CA GLY A 48 7.36 -10.16 -6.56
C GLY A 48 6.06 -10.38 -5.79
N ILE A 49 4.94 -9.85 -6.31
CA ILE A 49 3.64 -9.98 -5.66
C ILE A 49 3.06 -11.35 -5.98
N ARG A 50 2.95 -12.20 -4.97
CA ARG A 50 2.44 -13.58 -5.12
C ARG A 50 1.11 -13.80 -4.44
N ALA A 51 0.72 -12.91 -3.56
CA ALA A 51 -0.55 -12.95 -2.85
C ALA A 51 -1.00 -11.52 -2.65
N ILE A 52 -2.28 -11.29 -2.39
CA ILE A 52 -2.86 -9.96 -2.19
C ILE A 52 -3.73 -9.95 -0.94
N PRO A 53 -3.89 -8.79 -0.30
CA PRO A 53 -3.22 -7.52 -0.63
C PRO A 53 -1.77 -7.50 -0.14
N VAL A 54 -0.94 -6.65 -0.76
CA VAL A 54 0.42 -6.38 -0.31
C VAL A 54 0.61 -4.86 -0.26
N GLN A 55 1.15 -4.37 0.84
CA GLN A 55 1.50 -2.97 1.02
C GLN A 55 3.00 -2.84 0.91
N VAL A 56 3.47 -1.94 0.04
CA VAL A 56 4.90 -1.68 -0.14
C VAL A 56 5.15 -0.21 0.19
N PHE A 57 6.08 0.02 1.09
CA PHE A 57 6.42 1.37 1.55
C PHE A 57 7.78 1.77 1.01
N TYR A 58 7.85 2.99 0.46
CA TYR A 58 9.07 3.55 -0.15
C TYR A 58 9.48 4.81 0.57
N ASP A 59 10.79 5.04 0.67
CA ASP A 59 11.31 6.29 1.19
C ASP A 59 11.23 7.39 0.11
N VAL A 60 11.70 8.60 0.45
CA VAL A 60 11.67 9.74 -0.46
C VAL A 60 12.53 9.54 -1.70
N LYS A 61 13.46 8.60 -1.65
CA LYS A 61 14.34 8.28 -2.78
C LYS A 61 13.79 7.17 -3.66
N GLY A 62 12.60 6.65 -3.31
CA GLY A 62 11.97 5.56 -4.07
C GLY A 62 12.48 4.18 -3.72
N LYS A 63 13.22 4.04 -2.61
CA LYS A 63 13.71 2.75 -2.16
C LYS A 63 12.66 2.07 -1.29
N GLU A 64 12.41 0.79 -1.56
CA GLU A 64 11.51 -0.01 -0.73
C GLU A 64 12.12 -0.20 0.66
N VAL A 65 11.38 0.16 1.70
CA VAL A 65 11.87 0.07 3.09
C VAL A 65 11.08 -0.92 3.92
N PHE A 66 9.85 -1.26 3.51
CA PHE A 66 9.03 -2.22 4.24
C PHE A 66 7.93 -2.77 3.34
N ARG A 67 7.54 -4.01 3.59
CA ARG A 67 6.48 -4.69 2.83
C ARG A 67 5.68 -5.57 3.78
N HIS A 68 4.35 -5.55 3.62
CA HIS A 68 3.46 -6.40 4.41
C HIS A 68 2.48 -7.10 3.47
N GLN A 69 2.25 -8.39 3.70
CA GLN A 69 1.31 -9.19 2.95
C GLN A 69 0.07 -9.46 3.80
N GLY A 70 -1.12 -9.26 3.21
CA GLY A 70 -2.39 -9.43 3.88
C GLY A 70 -2.97 -8.11 4.35
N PHE A 71 -4.09 -8.16 5.07
CA PHE A 71 -4.71 -6.98 5.64
C PHE A 71 -3.77 -6.33 6.65
N TYR A 72 -3.65 -5.00 6.57
CA TYR A 72 -2.78 -4.22 7.45
C TYR A 72 -3.60 -3.09 8.05
N GLY A 73 -3.91 -3.18 9.34
CA GLY A 73 -4.82 -2.24 10.00
C GLY A 73 -4.31 -0.80 9.97
N GLU A 74 -5.24 0.13 10.13
CA GLU A 74 -4.93 1.57 10.08
C GLU A 74 -3.83 1.96 11.06
N ILE A 75 -3.90 1.47 12.30
CA ILE A 75 -2.91 1.77 13.34
C ILE A 75 -1.52 1.30 12.91
N GLU A 76 -1.44 0.11 12.34
CA GLU A 76 -0.18 -0.46 11.88
C GLU A 76 0.39 0.33 10.71
N VAL A 77 -0.47 0.72 9.76
CA VAL A 77 -0.06 1.55 8.63
C VAL A 77 0.47 2.90 9.13
N LEU A 78 -0.24 3.53 10.07
CA LEU A 78 0.18 4.82 10.64
C LEU A 78 1.54 4.73 11.32
N LYS A 79 1.79 3.65 12.05
CA LYS A 79 3.10 3.42 12.67
C LYS A 79 4.19 3.34 11.63
N GLN A 80 3.91 2.65 10.52
CA GLN A 80 4.89 2.45 9.46
C GLN A 80 5.21 3.75 8.73
N ILE A 81 4.19 4.55 8.42
CA ILE A 81 4.44 5.82 7.71
C ILE A 81 5.13 6.85 8.59
N LYS A 82 4.94 6.80 9.91
CA LYS A 82 5.69 7.67 10.82
C LYS A 82 7.18 7.39 10.77
N LYS A 83 7.56 6.13 10.58
CA LYS A 83 8.97 5.75 10.41
C LYS A 83 9.57 6.35 9.14
N LEU A 84 8.74 6.70 8.16
CA LEU A 84 9.16 7.36 6.94
C LEU A 84 9.25 8.89 7.08
N GLY A 85 8.91 9.42 8.25
CA GLY A 85 8.95 10.85 8.51
C GLY A 85 7.64 11.58 8.20
N VAL A 86 6.57 10.87 7.98
CA VAL A 86 5.24 11.48 7.76
C VAL A 86 4.58 11.76 9.10
N ASN A 87 4.16 13.00 9.28
CA ASN A 87 3.54 13.45 10.52
C ASN A 87 2.09 13.89 10.30
#